data_3f4dc1bec5fa80d005055fa2212e05b8
#
_entry.id   3f4dc1bec5fa80d005055fa2212e05b8
#
_cell.length_a   1.000
_cell.length_b   1.000
_cell.length_c   1.000
_cell.angle_alpha   90.00
_cell.angle_beta   90.00
_cell.angle_gamma   90.00
#
_symmetry.space_group_name_H-M   'P 1'
#
loop_
_entity.id
_entity.type
_entity.pdbx_description
1 polymer ?
#
loop_
_entity_poly.entity_id
_entity_poly.type
_entity_poly.pdbx_seq_one_letter_code
_entity_poly.pdbx_strand_id
1 'polypeptide(L)'
;MTAAVLQLEQIYFYYGQQPVLENINLTVQPGEFLGIVGPNGSGKSTLLKIIVGLLPPSQGRVRLFGVDRANFKQYSRLGYVAQNVTAFDHAFPATVYEVVLSGLTPKLGLFTRPGPAAQKRVLQVLRQVGVEELESRPMGELSGGQQQRVLIARALAAEPELLILDEPTVGVDLQALEQFYQLLLMLQQEHGLTILLVSHDLGMVSKYAGSLACLNKKLYFRGAPADFWSEEIAAQVYGQR
;
A
#
# COMPACT_ATOMS: atom_id res chain seq x y z
N MET A 1 18.15 -4.70 -18.06
CA MET A 1 17.17 -5.19 -17.06
C MET A 1 16.84 -4.02 -16.15
N THR A 2 15.59 -3.62 -16.06
CA THR A 2 15.14 -2.56 -15.16
C THR A 2 15.36 -3.02 -13.71
N ALA A 3 15.93 -2.16 -12.86
CA ALA A 3 16.15 -2.50 -11.46
C ALA A 3 14.81 -2.70 -10.74
N ALA A 4 14.70 -3.69 -9.88
CA ALA A 4 13.51 -3.95 -9.07
C ALA A 4 13.19 -2.75 -8.15
N VAL A 5 11.89 -2.47 -7.96
CA VAL A 5 11.41 -1.39 -7.08
C VAL A 5 11.58 -1.78 -5.61
N LEU A 6 11.36 -3.05 -5.30
CA LEU A 6 11.52 -3.61 -3.95
C LEU A 6 12.24 -4.96 -4.04
N GLN A 7 13.21 -5.17 -3.15
CA GLN A 7 13.87 -6.45 -2.94
C GLN A 7 13.97 -6.75 -1.45
N LEU A 8 13.49 -7.91 -1.06
CA LEU A 8 13.61 -8.48 0.28
C LEU A 8 14.50 -9.71 0.18
N GLU A 9 15.58 -9.75 0.95
CA GLU A 9 16.56 -10.84 0.95
C GLU A 9 16.64 -11.40 2.36
N GLN A 10 16.19 -12.64 2.54
CA GLN A 10 16.27 -13.41 3.79
C GLN A 10 15.75 -12.63 5.00
N ILE A 11 14.56 -12.01 4.91
CA ILE A 11 13.98 -11.24 6.00
C ILE A 11 13.48 -12.15 7.10
N TYR A 12 14.00 -11.92 8.30
CA TYR A 12 13.50 -12.50 9.55
C TYR A 12 13.07 -11.37 10.48
N PHE A 13 12.03 -11.63 11.25
CA PHE A 13 11.57 -10.69 12.28
C PHE A 13 10.94 -11.40 13.46
N TYR A 14 11.28 -10.95 14.68
CA TYR A 14 10.81 -11.51 15.94
C TYR A 14 10.26 -10.40 16.84
N TYR A 15 9.12 -10.65 17.51
CA TYR A 15 8.71 -9.88 18.69
C TYR A 15 9.19 -10.65 19.93
N GLY A 16 10.24 -10.15 20.60
CA GLY A 16 10.93 -10.91 21.65
C GLY A 16 11.49 -12.22 21.09
N GLN A 17 11.00 -13.36 21.59
CA GLN A 17 11.40 -14.68 21.10
C GLN A 17 10.41 -15.27 20.06
N GLN A 18 9.29 -14.60 19.82
CA GLN A 18 8.26 -15.13 18.93
C GLN A 18 8.56 -14.79 17.46
N PRO A 19 8.74 -15.79 16.58
CA PRO A 19 8.97 -15.55 15.17
C PRO A 19 7.67 -15.07 14.48
N VAL A 20 7.80 -13.98 13.72
CA VAL A 20 6.70 -13.38 12.95
C VAL A 20 6.97 -13.47 11.44
N LEU A 21 8.22 -13.33 11.02
CA LEU A 21 8.66 -13.53 9.65
C LEU A 21 9.89 -14.41 9.64
N GLU A 22 9.91 -15.38 8.72
CA GLU A 22 10.98 -16.38 8.60
C GLU A 22 11.40 -16.52 7.14
N ASN A 23 12.62 -16.07 6.81
CA ASN A 23 13.26 -16.23 5.51
C ASN A 23 12.42 -15.69 4.33
N ILE A 24 11.87 -14.47 4.46
CA ILE A 24 11.10 -13.88 3.37
C ILE A 24 12.04 -13.38 2.28
N ASN A 25 11.84 -13.90 1.07
CA ASN A 25 12.49 -13.45 -0.15
C ASN A 25 11.43 -13.01 -1.14
N LEU A 26 11.44 -11.73 -1.54
CA LEU A 26 10.42 -11.15 -2.41
C LEU A 26 11.04 -10.06 -3.28
N THR A 27 10.71 -10.09 -4.57
CA THR A 27 11.09 -9.03 -5.51
C THR A 27 9.83 -8.48 -6.18
N VAL A 28 9.74 -7.15 -6.28
CA VAL A 28 8.65 -6.44 -6.97
C VAL A 28 9.26 -5.64 -8.11
N GLN A 29 8.71 -5.85 -9.31
CA GLN A 29 9.18 -5.19 -10.53
C GLN A 29 8.46 -3.83 -10.74
N PRO A 30 9.05 -2.88 -11.48
CA PRO A 30 8.36 -1.66 -11.88
C PRO A 30 7.05 -1.95 -12.61
N GLY A 31 5.98 -1.22 -12.28
CA GLY A 31 4.66 -1.38 -12.88
C GLY A 31 3.90 -2.65 -12.47
N GLU A 32 4.42 -3.41 -11.52
CA GLU A 32 3.74 -4.60 -11.00
C GLU A 32 2.63 -4.25 -10.02
N PHE A 33 1.48 -4.93 -10.13
CA PHE A 33 0.46 -4.94 -9.08
C PHE A 33 0.54 -6.27 -8.34
N LEU A 34 1.20 -6.26 -7.16
CA LEU A 34 1.35 -7.41 -6.29
C LEU A 34 0.37 -7.35 -5.12
N GLY A 35 -0.45 -8.37 -4.99
CA GLY A 35 -1.25 -8.62 -3.80
C GLY A 35 -0.53 -9.54 -2.81
N ILE A 36 -0.44 -9.15 -1.54
CA ILE A 36 0.00 -10.01 -0.44
C ILE A 36 -1.21 -10.44 0.38
N VAL A 37 -1.47 -11.74 0.42
CA VAL A 37 -2.59 -12.33 1.14
C VAL A 37 -2.10 -13.31 2.21
N GLY A 38 -2.98 -13.64 3.14
CA GLY A 38 -2.70 -14.61 4.22
C GLY A 38 -3.61 -14.40 5.42
N PRO A 39 -3.66 -15.35 6.37
CA PRO A 39 -4.51 -15.26 7.54
C PRO A 39 -4.13 -14.10 8.46
N ASN A 40 -5.02 -13.76 9.41
CA ASN A 40 -4.71 -12.78 10.45
C ASN A 40 -3.54 -13.28 11.30
N GLY A 41 -2.62 -12.37 11.65
CA GLY A 41 -1.40 -12.73 12.38
C GLY A 41 -0.29 -13.36 11.53
N SER A 42 -0.45 -13.47 10.22
CA SER A 42 0.55 -14.07 9.32
C SER A 42 1.82 -13.23 9.10
N GLY A 43 1.86 -11.99 9.61
CA GLY A 43 3.01 -11.09 9.50
C GLY A 43 2.92 -10.04 8.38
N LYS A 44 1.79 -9.91 7.66
CA LYS A 44 1.61 -8.97 6.52
C LYS A 44 1.91 -7.53 6.89
N SER A 45 1.24 -6.97 7.89
CA SER A 45 1.47 -5.57 8.33
C SER A 45 2.86 -5.38 8.93
N THR A 46 3.44 -6.41 9.57
CA THR A 46 4.84 -6.39 10.03
C THR A 46 5.80 -6.28 8.85
N LEU A 47 5.57 -7.06 7.78
CA LEU A 47 6.36 -7.00 6.56
C LEU A 47 6.28 -5.61 5.92
N LEU A 48 5.09 -5.02 5.83
CA LEU A 48 4.95 -3.65 5.31
C LEU A 48 5.69 -2.62 6.17
N LYS A 49 5.58 -2.71 7.51
CA LYS A 49 6.31 -1.82 8.42
C LYS A 49 7.83 -1.92 8.24
N ILE A 50 8.36 -3.10 7.93
CA ILE A 50 9.77 -3.31 7.61
C ILE A 50 10.11 -2.65 6.26
N ILE A 51 9.29 -2.83 5.23
CA ILE A 51 9.50 -2.26 3.90
C ILE A 51 9.52 -0.72 3.97
N VAL A 52 8.55 -0.10 4.65
CA VAL A 52 8.49 1.37 4.79
C VAL A 52 9.49 1.92 5.82
N GLY A 53 10.14 1.05 6.62
CA GLY A 53 11.20 1.39 7.59
C GLY A 53 10.69 1.88 8.93
N LEU A 54 9.47 1.54 9.29
CA LEU A 54 8.93 1.73 10.65
C LEU A 54 9.47 0.68 11.63
N LEU A 55 9.92 -0.47 11.11
CA LEU A 55 10.59 -1.51 11.89
C LEU A 55 11.86 -1.94 11.16
N PRO A 56 13.00 -2.14 11.86
CA PRO A 56 14.16 -2.80 11.30
C PRO A 56 13.90 -4.32 11.23
N PRO A 57 14.35 -5.03 10.18
CA PRO A 57 14.34 -6.49 10.20
C PRO A 57 15.32 -7.01 11.26
N SER A 58 15.03 -8.17 11.86
CA SER A 58 15.98 -8.83 12.77
C SER A 58 17.19 -9.40 12.03
N GLN A 59 16.97 -9.88 10.79
CA GLN A 59 18.01 -10.33 9.85
C GLN A 59 17.54 -10.08 8.41
N GLY A 60 18.50 -10.08 7.47
CA GLY A 60 18.24 -9.87 6.05
C GLY A 60 18.38 -8.43 5.61
N ARG A 61 18.02 -8.16 4.36
CA ARG A 61 18.14 -6.83 3.72
C ARG A 61 16.88 -6.43 2.98
N VAL A 62 16.57 -5.15 3.06
CA VAL A 62 15.53 -4.50 2.27
C VAL A 62 16.18 -3.48 1.35
N ARG A 63 15.92 -3.58 0.05
CA ARG A 63 16.32 -2.55 -0.93
C ARG A 63 15.10 -1.95 -1.58
N LEU A 64 15.10 -0.64 -1.67
CA LEU A 64 14.10 0.14 -2.40
C LEU A 64 14.80 0.84 -3.56
N PHE A 65 14.33 0.60 -4.78
CA PHE A 65 14.93 1.18 -6.01
C PHE A 65 16.44 0.94 -6.10
N GLY A 66 16.89 -0.26 -5.69
CA GLY A 66 18.31 -0.65 -5.66
C GLY A 66 19.11 -0.09 -4.47
N VAL A 67 18.55 0.80 -3.65
CA VAL A 67 19.21 1.39 -2.48
C VAL A 67 18.83 0.62 -1.22
N ASP A 68 19.81 0.30 -0.37
CA ASP A 68 19.54 -0.30 0.95
C ASP A 68 18.59 0.61 1.75
N ARG A 69 17.58 -0.01 2.39
CA ARG A 69 16.53 0.73 3.12
C ARG A 69 17.09 1.68 4.20
N ALA A 70 18.17 1.28 4.85
CA ALA A 70 18.80 2.11 5.89
C ALA A 70 19.37 3.44 5.32
N ASN A 71 19.73 3.45 4.04
CA ASN A 71 20.31 4.61 3.33
C ASN A 71 19.28 5.30 2.42
N PHE A 72 18.04 4.79 2.35
CA PHE A 72 17.02 5.34 1.47
C PHE A 72 16.47 6.67 1.98
N LYS A 73 16.57 7.71 1.16
CA LYS A 73 16.13 9.08 1.49
C LYS A 73 15.08 9.65 0.53
N GLN A 74 14.76 8.93 -0.55
CA GLN A 74 13.84 9.38 -1.60
C GLN A 74 12.39 9.04 -1.25
N TYR A 75 11.91 9.50 -0.09
CA TYR A 75 10.57 9.17 0.42
C TYR A 75 9.43 9.65 -0.48
N SER A 76 9.65 10.65 -1.34
CA SER A 76 8.67 11.07 -2.34
C SER A 76 8.33 9.99 -3.37
N ARG A 77 9.24 9.01 -3.57
CA ARG A 77 9.00 7.86 -4.46
C ARG A 77 8.10 6.78 -3.85
N LEU A 78 7.77 6.89 -2.55
CA LEU A 78 6.90 5.97 -1.83
C LEU A 78 5.60 6.64 -1.45
N GLY A 79 4.46 6.03 -1.82
CA GLY A 79 3.15 6.31 -1.24
C GLY A 79 2.82 5.20 -0.23
N TYR A 80 2.34 5.57 0.95
CA TYR A 80 1.91 4.59 1.95
C TYR A 80 0.57 4.96 2.55
N VAL A 81 -0.36 4.01 2.50
CA VAL A 81 -1.67 4.07 3.17
C VAL A 81 -1.70 2.98 4.23
N ALA A 82 -1.66 3.39 5.50
CA ALA A 82 -1.66 2.47 6.63
C ALA A 82 -3.07 1.97 6.94
N GLN A 83 -3.16 0.81 7.60
CA GLN A 83 -4.39 0.27 8.16
C GLN A 83 -5.01 1.26 9.18
N ASN A 84 -6.33 1.32 9.25
CA ASN A 84 -7.10 2.14 10.22
C ASN A 84 -6.97 3.66 10.09
N VAL A 85 -6.43 4.20 9.00
CA VAL A 85 -6.42 5.66 8.78
C VAL A 85 -7.80 6.20 8.36
N THR A 86 -8.76 5.32 8.06
CA THR A 86 -10.14 5.68 7.67
C THR A 86 -11.05 6.03 8.86
N ALA A 87 -10.59 5.90 10.10
CA ALA A 87 -11.36 6.29 11.28
C ALA A 87 -11.11 7.76 11.65
N PHE A 88 -11.33 8.69 10.70
CA PHE A 88 -11.39 10.10 11.08
C PHE A 88 -12.67 10.33 11.87
N ASP A 89 -12.53 10.74 13.12
CA ASP A 89 -13.64 11.20 13.94
C ASP A 89 -14.34 12.40 13.27
N HIS A 90 -15.65 12.53 13.44
CA HIS A 90 -16.42 13.70 12.99
C HIS A 90 -15.84 15.03 13.49
N ALA A 91 -15.10 15.01 14.60
CA ALA A 91 -14.41 16.18 15.15
C ALA A 91 -13.07 16.51 14.46
N PHE A 92 -12.60 15.71 13.49
CA PHE A 92 -11.31 15.97 12.83
C PHE A 92 -11.41 17.19 11.91
N PRO A 93 -10.71 18.30 12.21
CA PRO A 93 -11.02 19.61 11.62
C PRO A 93 -10.40 19.81 10.23
N ALA A 94 -9.50 18.91 9.76
CA ALA A 94 -8.82 19.09 8.47
C ALA A 94 -9.74 18.80 7.29
N THR A 95 -9.66 19.65 6.29
CA THR A 95 -10.34 19.48 5.00
C THR A 95 -9.64 18.44 4.14
N VAL A 96 -10.35 17.90 3.15
CA VAL A 96 -9.80 17.02 2.12
C VAL A 96 -8.57 17.64 1.45
N TYR A 97 -8.66 18.92 1.09
CA TYR A 97 -7.55 19.68 0.50
C TYR A 97 -6.31 19.65 1.40
N GLU A 98 -6.44 19.96 2.68
CA GLU A 98 -5.33 19.99 3.63
C GLU A 98 -4.70 18.61 3.85
N VAL A 99 -5.52 17.56 3.91
CA VAL A 99 -5.04 16.19 4.02
C VAL A 99 -4.22 15.80 2.80
N VAL A 100 -4.72 16.07 1.59
CA VAL A 100 -3.98 15.75 0.35
C VAL A 100 -2.72 16.61 0.21
N LEU A 101 -2.80 17.89 0.56
CA LEU A 101 -1.65 18.80 0.57
C LEU A 101 -0.52 18.29 1.46
N SER A 102 -0.85 17.68 2.61
CA SER A 102 0.15 17.09 3.51
C SER A 102 0.98 15.98 2.84
N GLY A 103 0.44 15.33 1.81
CA GLY A 103 1.13 14.32 1.00
C GLY A 103 2.30 14.88 0.17
N LEU A 104 2.38 16.20 -0.03
CA LEU A 104 3.50 16.86 -0.70
C LEU A 104 4.70 17.12 0.22
N THR A 105 4.59 16.91 1.52
CA THR A 105 5.66 17.15 2.49
C THR A 105 6.99 16.49 2.11
N PRO A 106 7.05 15.26 1.57
CA PRO A 106 8.32 14.65 1.16
C PRO A 106 9.02 15.37 0.00
N LYS A 107 8.27 16.15 -0.81
CA LYS A 107 8.83 16.97 -1.92
C LYS A 107 9.13 18.40 -1.48
N LEU A 108 8.26 19.00 -0.70
CA LEU A 108 8.34 20.42 -0.33
C LEU A 108 9.19 20.66 0.93
N GLY A 109 9.26 19.69 1.84
CA GLY A 109 9.80 19.87 3.19
C GLY A 109 8.78 20.42 4.18
N LEU A 110 9.08 20.27 5.49
CA LEU A 110 8.13 20.55 6.59
C LEU A 110 7.77 22.03 6.76
N PHE A 111 8.67 22.96 6.37
CA PHE A 111 8.52 24.40 6.64
C PHE A 111 8.30 25.23 5.37
N THR A 112 8.07 24.58 4.23
CA THR A 112 7.85 25.28 2.95
C THR A 112 6.36 25.60 2.80
N ARG A 113 6.06 26.88 2.52
CA ARG A 113 4.69 27.30 2.20
C ARG A 113 4.31 26.74 0.80
N PRO A 114 3.17 26.03 0.68
CA PRO A 114 2.70 25.52 -0.60
C PRO A 114 2.41 26.66 -1.58
N GLY A 115 3.05 26.65 -2.73
CA GLY A 115 2.80 27.61 -3.82
C GLY A 115 1.72 27.12 -4.80
N PRO A 116 1.46 27.89 -5.90
CA PRO A 116 0.44 27.56 -6.89
C PRO A 116 0.59 26.18 -7.55
N ALA A 117 1.84 25.71 -7.70
CA ALA A 117 2.12 24.36 -8.22
C ALA A 117 1.60 23.26 -7.29
N ALA A 118 1.74 23.42 -5.96
CA ALA A 118 1.22 22.50 -4.99
C ALA A 118 -0.33 22.46 -5.00
N GLN A 119 -0.97 23.63 -5.11
CA GLN A 119 -2.43 23.73 -5.24
C GLN A 119 -2.92 22.99 -6.49
N LYS A 120 -2.30 23.27 -7.65
CA LYS A 120 -2.63 22.57 -8.89
C LYS A 120 -2.47 21.06 -8.77
N ARG A 121 -1.41 20.60 -8.10
CA ARG A 121 -1.17 19.16 -7.89
C ARG A 121 -2.23 18.52 -7.00
N VAL A 122 -2.65 19.16 -5.91
CA VAL A 122 -3.74 18.69 -5.05
C VAL A 122 -5.02 18.48 -5.86
N LEU A 123 -5.46 19.49 -6.63
CA LEU A 123 -6.66 19.37 -7.44
C LEU A 123 -6.53 18.27 -8.50
N GLN A 124 -5.35 18.12 -9.11
CA GLN A 124 -5.10 17.07 -10.09
C GLN A 124 -5.28 15.67 -9.49
N VAL A 125 -4.71 15.40 -8.30
CA VAL A 125 -4.84 14.07 -7.68
C VAL A 125 -6.25 13.81 -7.15
N LEU A 126 -6.95 14.84 -6.66
CA LEU A 126 -8.37 14.71 -6.28
C LEU A 126 -9.25 14.31 -7.46
N ARG A 127 -9.05 14.90 -8.66
CA ARG A 127 -9.70 14.48 -9.90
C ARG A 127 -9.35 13.06 -10.27
N GLN A 128 -8.07 12.70 -10.19
CA GLN A 128 -7.58 11.38 -10.55
C GLN A 128 -8.23 10.26 -9.73
N VAL A 129 -8.59 10.54 -8.47
CA VAL A 129 -9.30 9.59 -7.61
C VAL A 129 -10.83 9.82 -7.56
N GLY A 130 -11.35 10.84 -8.27
CA GLY A 130 -12.78 11.12 -8.41
C GLY A 130 -13.43 11.65 -7.14
N VAL A 131 -12.79 12.62 -6.44
CA VAL A 131 -13.33 13.28 -5.23
C VAL A 131 -13.03 14.79 -5.19
N GLU A 132 -12.86 15.42 -6.34
CA GLU A 132 -12.53 16.85 -6.42
C GLU A 132 -13.61 17.77 -5.84
N GLU A 133 -14.88 17.38 -5.95
CA GLU A 133 -16.01 18.12 -5.41
C GLU A 133 -16.04 18.18 -3.89
N LEU A 134 -15.22 17.33 -3.22
CA LEU A 134 -15.15 17.23 -1.76
C LEU A 134 -13.98 18.04 -1.18
N GLU A 135 -13.21 18.78 -1.99
CA GLU A 135 -11.96 19.41 -1.59
C GLU A 135 -12.03 20.27 -0.31
N SER A 136 -13.13 20.99 -0.14
CA SER A 136 -13.36 21.87 1.01
C SER A 136 -14.07 21.20 2.19
N ARG A 137 -14.53 19.95 2.04
CA ARG A 137 -15.22 19.23 3.11
C ARG A 137 -14.25 18.75 4.19
N PRO A 138 -14.65 18.76 5.47
CA PRO A 138 -13.94 18.08 6.54
C PRO A 138 -13.86 16.56 6.29
N MET A 139 -12.72 15.96 6.60
CA MET A 139 -12.53 14.50 6.45
C MET A 139 -13.54 13.68 7.25
N GLY A 140 -13.92 14.14 8.44
CA GLY A 140 -14.88 13.44 9.31
C GLY A 140 -16.32 13.37 8.77
N GLU A 141 -16.67 14.19 7.76
CA GLU A 141 -17.98 14.18 7.11
C GLU A 141 -18.09 13.21 5.92
N LEU A 142 -16.98 12.59 5.54
CA LEU A 142 -16.92 11.71 4.39
C LEU A 142 -17.32 10.28 4.73
N SER A 143 -17.91 9.57 3.74
CA SER A 143 -18.07 8.11 3.85
C SER A 143 -16.70 7.41 3.88
N GLY A 144 -16.63 6.17 4.41
CA GLY A 144 -15.39 5.40 4.46
C GLY A 144 -14.71 5.25 3.11
N GLY A 145 -15.48 5.00 2.04
CA GLY A 145 -14.95 4.90 0.67
C GLY A 145 -14.40 6.24 0.15
N GLN A 146 -15.04 7.37 0.49
CA GLN A 146 -14.53 8.71 0.15
C GLN A 146 -13.25 9.01 0.92
N GLN A 147 -13.21 8.75 2.23
CA GLN A 147 -11.99 8.90 3.05
C GLN A 147 -10.84 8.09 2.46
N GLN A 148 -11.09 6.86 2.05
CA GLN A 148 -10.10 5.99 1.43
C GLN A 148 -9.54 6.58 0.14
N ARG A 149 -10.40 7.11 -0.77
CA ARG A 149 -9.96 7.79 -1.99
C ARG A 149 -9.09 9.01 -1.70
N VAL A 150 -9.45 9.80 -0.68
CA VAL A 150 -8.66 10.96 -0.22
C VAL A 150 -7.29 10.52 0.30
N LEU A 151 -7.20 9.41 1.05
CA LEU A 151 -5.92 8.87 1.51
C LEU A 151 -5.03 8.36 0.36
N ILE A 152 -5.65 7.79 -0.68
CA ILE A 152 -4.92 7.45 -1.90
C ILE A 152 -4.43 8.74 -2.60
N ALA A 153 -5.28 9.77 -2.75
CA ALA A 153 -4.88 11.05 -3.30
C ALA A 153 -3.69 11.67 -2.54
N ARG A 154 -3.73 11.62 -1.20
CA ARG A 154 -2.62 12.05 -0.34
C ARG A 154 -1.34 11.27 -0.65
N ALA A 155 -1.41 9.94 -0.76
CA ALA A 155 -0.25 9.11 -1.07
C ALA A 155 0.29 9.38 -2.49
N LEU A 156 -0.58 9.70 -3.46
CA LEU A 156 -0.23 10.03 -4.86
C LEU A 156 0.28 11.46 -5.05
N ALA A 157 0.07 12.36 -4.08
CA ALA A 157 0.41 13.78 -4.23
C ALA A 157 1.90 13.99 -4.55
N ALA A 158 2.79 13.21 -3.92
CA ALA A 158 4.22 13.24 -4.16
C ALA A 158 4.67 12.51 -5.44
N GLU A 159 3.76 12.00 -6.29
CA GLU A 159 4.07 11.23 -7.51
C GLU A 159 4.96 10.02 -7.22
N PRO A 160 4.51 9.11 -6.37
CA PRO A 160 5.30 7.93 -6.02
C PRO A 160 5.42 6.96 -7.21
N GLU A 161 6.50 6.18 -7.22
CA GLU A 161 6.68 5.06 -8.14
C GLU A 161 6.20 3.73 -7.53
N LEU A 162 6.12 3.66 -6.18
CA LEU A 162 5.59 2.53 -5.42
C LEU A 162 4.52 3.00 -4.45
N LEU A 163 3.30 2.48 -4.61
CA LEU A 163 2.17 2.67 -3.68
C LEU A 163 2.01 1.40 -2.84
N ILE A 164 2.07 1.55 -1.52
CA ILE A 164 1.91 0.48 -0.55
C ILE A 164 0.62 0.71 0.22
N LEU A 165 -0.24 -0.31 0.29
CA LEU A 165 -1.56 -0.27 0.90
C LEU A 165 -1.69 -1.40 1.93
N ASP A 166 -1.96 -1.06 3.19
CA ASP A 166 -2.13 -2.02 4.29
C ASP A 166 -3.60 -2.16 4.67
N GLU A 167 -4.26 -3.21 4.21
CA GLU A 167 -5.68 -3.53 4.44
C GLU A 167 -6.62 -2.31 4.30
N PRO A 168 -6.59 -1.61 3.17
CA PRO A 168 -7.25 -0.32 3.03
C PRO A 168 -8.78 -0.38 3.00
N THR A 169 -9.39 -1.57 2.88
CA THR A 169 -10.82 -1.78 2.55
C THR A 169 -11.68 -2.28 3.71
N VAL A 170 -11.21 -2.13 4.95
CA VAL A 170 -11.97 -2.57 6.12
C VAL A 170 -13.23 -1.71 6.31
N GLY A 171 -14.40 -2.36 6.32
CA GLY A 171 -15.69 -1.70 6.55
C GLY A 171 -16.29 -0.97 5.34
N VAL A 172 -15.82 -1.29 4.12
CA VAL A 172 -16.34 -0.73 2.86
C VAL A 172 -17.37 -1.70 2.25
N ASP A 173 -18.45 -1.18 1.68
CA ASP A 173 -19.42 -2.00 0.96
C ASP A 173 -18.84 -2.57 -0.35
N LEU A 174 -19.49 -3.61 -0.90
CA LEU A 174 -19.00 -4.35 -2.06
C LEU A 174 -18.83 -3.47 -3.31
N GLN A 175 -19.74 -2.52 -3.55
CA GLN A 175 -19.67 -1.64 -4.71
C GLN A 175 -18.50 -0.67 -4.61
N ALA A 176 -18.30 -0.06 -3.44
CA ALA A 176 -17.17 0.83 -3.18
C ALA A 176 -15.84 0.05 -3.22
N LEU A 177 -15.85 -1.21 -2.79
CA LEU A 177 -14.70 -2.12 -2.88
C LEU A 177 -14.29 -2.37 -4.34
N GLU A 178 -15.24 -2.70 -5.23
CA GLU A 178 -14.96 -2.88 -6.65
C GLU A 178 -14.41 -1.61 -7.30
N GLN A 179 -15.02 -0.46 -7.03
CA GLN A 179 -14.55 0.83 -7.53
C GLN A 179 -13.12 1.15 -7.05
N PHE A 180 -12.78 0.76 -5.82
CA PHE A 180 -11.44 0.91 -5.28
C PHE A 180 -10.41 0.10 -6.05
N TYR A 181 -10.67 -1.19 -6.30
CA TYR A 181 -9.75 -2.03 -7.08
C TYR A 181 -9.63 -1.58 -8.54
N GLN A 182 -10.73 -1.12 -9.15
CA GLN A 182 -10.71 -0.52 -10.49
C GLN A 182 -9.83 0.74 -10.54
N LEU A 183 -9.92 1.60 -9.52
CA LEU A 183 -9.04 2.76 -9.39
C LEU A 183 -7.57 2.34 -9.32
N LEU A 184 -7.22 1.34 -8.51
CA LEU A 184 -5.84 0.84 -8.42
C LEU A 184 -5.35 0.29 -9.75
N LEU A 185 -6.19 -0.47 -10.46
CA LEU A 185 -5.86 -1.03 -11.76
C LEU A 185 -5.61 0.08 -12.80
N MET A 186 -6.46 1.10 -12.84
CA MET A 186 -6.29 2.28 -13.71
C MET A 186 -4.97 2.99 -13.38
N LEU A 187 -4.67 3.24 -12.11
CA LEU A 187 -3.42 3.87 -11.69
C LEU A 187 -2.18 3.06 -12.13
N GLN A 188 -2.25 1.74 -12.04
CA GLN A 188 -1.17 0.85 -12.49
C GLN A 188 -1.01 0.89 -14.02
N GLN A 189 -2.11 0.77 -14.77
CA GLN A 189 -2.07 0.66 -16.24
C GLN A 189 -1.76 1.98 -16.94
N GLU A 190 -2.39 3.08 -16.52
CA GLU A 190 -2.27 4.37 -17.20
C GLU A 190 -1.06 5.19 -16.72
N HIS A 191 -0.63 4.99 -15.46
CA HIS A 191 0.46 5.77 -14.87
C HIS A 191 1.72 4.95 -14.58
N GLY A 192 1.72 3.65 -14.89
CA GLY A 192 2.86 2.76 -14.63
C GLY A 192 3.19 2.61 -13.13
N LEU A 193 2.22 2.89 -12.25
CA LEU A 193 2.41 2.84 -10.81
C LEU A 193 2.64 1.40 -10.36
N THR A 194 3.69 1.16 -9.58
CA THR A 194 3.87 -0.13 -8.90
C THR A 194 3.00 -0.17 -7.66
N ILE A 195 2.24 -1.25 -7.45
CA ILE A 195 1.31 -1.37 -6.33
C ILE A 195 1.64 -2.61 -5.50
N LEU A 196 1.80 -2.43 -4.20
CA LEU A 196 1.89 -3.48 -3.20
C LEU A 196 0.69 -3.39 -2.27
N LEU A 197 -0.25 -4.30 -2.41
CA LEU A 197 -1.49 -4.32 -1.63
C LEU A 197 -1.50 -5.50 -0.67
N VAL A 198 -1.64 -5.24 0.62
CA VAL A 198 -1.96 -6.26 1.63
C VAL A 198 -3.47 -6.31 1.83
N SER A 199 -4.05 -7.50 1.74
CA SER A 199 -5.48 -7.73 1.97
C SER A 199 -5.70 -9.13 2.55
N HIS A 200 -6.81 -9.31 3.25
CA HIS A 200 -7.33 -10.62 3.64
C HIS A 200 -8.38 -11.14 2.63
N ASP A 201 -8.81 -10.32 1.69
CA ASP A 201 -9.76 -10.69 0.62
C ASP A 201 -9.02 -11.27 -0.59
N LEU A 202 -8.80 -12.58 -0.55
CA LEU A 202 -8.15 -13.31 -1.64
C LEU A 202 -8.93 -13.22 -2.95
N GLY A 203 -10.27 -13.20 -2.90
CA GLY A 203 -11.13 -13.14 -4.09
C GLY A 203 -10.92 -11.87 -4.88
N MET A 204 -11.00 -10.72 -4.21
CA MET A 204 -10.80 -9.42 -4.84
C MET A 204 -9.37 -9.24 -5.31
N VAL A 205 -8.38 -9.60 -4.49
CA VAL A 205 -6.96 -9.49 -4.89
C VAL A 205 -6.68 -10.35 -6.13
N SER A 206 -7.15 -11.59 -6.18
CA SER A 206 -6.95 -12.48 -7.32
C SER A 206 -7.62 -11.99 -8.61
N LYS A 207 -8.72 -11.23 -8.50
CA LYS A 207 -9.45 -10.67 -9.65
C LYS A 207 -8.69 -9.48 -10.29
N TYR A 208 -7.98 -8.69 -9.50
CA TYR A 208 -7.43 -7.41 -9.95
C TYR A 208 -5.90 -7.34 -9.96
N ALA A 209 -5.21 -8.04 -9.07
CA ALA A 209 -3.76 -8.02 -9.03
C ALA A 209 -3.15 -8.88 -10.14
N GLY A 210 -2.09 -8.40 -10.77
CA GLY A 210 -1.34 -9.15 -11.79
C GLY A 210 -0.51 -10.29 -11.20
N SER A 211 -0.21 -10.22 -9.90
CA SER A 211 0.56 -11.23 -9.19
C SER A 211 0.15 -11.32 -7.72
N LEU A 212 0.38 -12.49 -7.13
CA LEU A 212 -0.02 -12.85 -5.78
C LEU A 212 1.16 -13.40 -4.99
N ALA A 213 1.25 -13.00 -3.73
CA ALA A 213 2.16 -13.58 -2.74
C ALA A 213 1.36 -14.04 -1.53
N CYS A 214 1.57 -15.28 -1.09
CA CYS A 214 0.86 -15.82 0.06
C CYS A 214 1.79 -15.95 1.26
N LEU A 215 1.45 -15.23 2.34
CA LEU A 215 2.26 -15.11 3.55
C LEU A 215 1.58 -15.76 4.75
N ASN A 216 2.33 -16.65 5.42
CA ASN A 216 2.01 -17.12 6.78
C ASN A 216 3.32 -17.40 7.51
N LYS A 217 3.93 -16.37 8.12
CA LYS A 217 5.29 -16.30 8.65
C LYS A 217 6.37 -16.55 7.60
N LYS A 218 6.12 -17.41 6.62
CA LYS A 218 6.93 -17.71 5.43
C LYS A 218 6.15 -17.35 4.18
N LEU A 219 6.86 -17.19 3.07
CA LEU A 219 6.25 -17.04 1.76
C LEU A 219 5.99 -18.44 1.18
N TYR A 220 4.72 -18.81 1.06
CA TYR A 220 4.31 -20.12 0.56
C TYR A 220 4.05 -20.14 -0.95
N PHE A 221 3.69 -18.97 -1.50
CA PHE A 221 3.40 -18.84 -2.91
C PHE A 221 3.83 -17.46 -3.42
N ARG A 222 4.29 -17.42 -4.67
CA ARG A 222 4.56 -16.21 -5.44
C ARG A 222 4.37 -16.51 -6.92
N GLY A 223 3.36 -15.94 -7.58
CA GLY A 223 3.05 -16.23 -8.97
C GLY A 223 1.81 -15.51 -9.48
N ALA A 224 1.29 -15.95 -10.64
CA ALA A 224 0.03 -15.47 -11.15
C ALA A 224 -1.14 -15.95 -10.26
N PRO A 225 -2.21 -15.15 -10.07
CA PRO A 225 -3.35 -15.55 -9.26
C PRO A 225 -3.98 -16.88 -9.72
N ALA A 226 -3.96 -17.18 -11.02
CA ALA A 226 -4.50 -18.42 -11.57
C ALA A 226 -3.77 -19.67 -11.04
N ASP A 227 -2.48 -19.57 -10.74
CA ASP A 227 -1.66 -20.69 -10.27
C ASP A 227 -1.83 -20.96 -8.77
N PHE A 228 -2.47 -20.04 -8.05
CA PHE A 228 -2.66 -20.16 -6.59
C PHE A 228 -3.71 -21.20 -6.18
N TRP A 229 -4.70 -21.47 -7.02
CA TRP A 229 -5.87 -22.29 -6.68
C TRP A 229 -5.61 -23.80 -6.61
N SER A 230 -4.35 -24.25 -6.51
CA SER A 230 -4.06 -25.64 -6.18
C SER A 230 -4.44 -25.90 -4.70
N GLU A 231 -5.14 -27.02 -4.44
CA GLU A 231 -5.59 -27.41 -3.09
C GLU A 231 -4.41 -27.47 -2.09
N GLU A 232 -3.23 -27.86 -2.54
CA GLU A 232 -2.02 -27.96 -1.72
C GLU A 232 -1.58 -26.62 -1.13
N ILE A 233 -1.57 -25.55 -1.93
CA ILE A 233 -1.13 -24.23 -1.48
C ILE A 233 -2.14 -23.63 -0.50
N ALA A 234 -3.44 -23.75 -0.81
CA ALA A 234 -4.50 -23.24 0.05
C ALA A 234 -4.49 -23.96 1.42
N ALA A 235 -4.29 -25.28 1.45
CA ALA A 235 -4.20 -26.07 2.68
C ALA A 235 -2.97 -25.70 3.52
N GLN A 236 -1.83 -25.43 2.91
CA GLN A 236 -0.59 -25.01 3.62
C GLN A 236 -0.72 -23.64 4.28
N VAL A 237 -1.45 -22.72 3.66
CA VAL A 237 -1.56 -21.34 4.12
C VAL A 237 -2.67 -21.14 5.14
N TYR A 238 -3.85 -21.72 4.88
CA TYR A 238 -5.03 -21.51 5.71
C TYR A 238 -5.30 -22.67 6.68
N GLY A 239 -4.51 -23.76 6.62
CA GLY A 239 -4.72 -24.99 7.37
C GLY A 239 -5.80 -25.87 6.74
N GLN A 240 -5.73 -27.16 6.97
CA GLN A 240 -6.86 -28.06 6.63
C GLN A 240 -8.08 -27.62 7.46
N ARG A 241 -9.20 -27.34 6.78
CA ARG A 241 -10.49 -27.14 7.43
C ARG A 241 -11.00 -28.42 8.02
#